data_917259a1a60fa38c0c4764ec8719571f
#
_entry.id   917259a1a60fa38c0c4764ec8719571f
#
_cell.length_a   1.000
_cell.length_b   1.000
_cell.length_c   1.000
_cell.angle_alpha   90.00
_cell.angle_beta   90.00
_cell.angle_gamma   90.00
#
_symmetry.space_group_name_H-M   'P 1'
#
loop_
_entity.id
_entity.type
_entity.pdbx_description
1 polymer ?
#
loop_
_entity_poly.entity_id
_entity_poly.type
_entity_poly.pdbx_seq_one_letter_code
_entity_poly.pdbx_strand_id
1 'polypeptide(L)'
;GYVFAGKYRDKRDDVAALSAGLPTLVATLGLDDLAARSDQPIDTVAVAFDHPLWILFSSGTTGLPKGIVHGHGGVVVEHLKAVALQSDMGRDDTFFWFTSPSWMMWNFQVAGLLVGATIVCYDGSPASPKPDALWSIASRVRATVLGTSPGYVLGCMKADAHPSKSHGLSA
;
A
#
# COMPACT_ATOMS: atom_id res chain seq x y z
N GLY A 1 0.31 16.88 5.94
CA GLY A 1 0.25 16.15 7.23
C GLY A 1 -0.67 14.95 7.17
N TYR A 2 -0.71 14.19 8.23
CA TYR A 2 -1.56 13.01 8.35
C TYR A 2 -2.04 12.80 9.80
N VAL A 3 -3.10 12.03 9.98
CA VAL A 3 -3.60 11.65 11.31
C VAL A 3 -3.11 10.25 11.65
N PHE A 4 -2.47 10.08 12.80
CA PHE A 4 -2.05 8.78 13.31
C PHE A 4 -2.40 8.65 14.79
N ALA A 5 -3.09 7.58 15.17
CA ALA A 5 -3.58 7.34 16.54
C ALA A 5 -4.34 8.54 17.13
N GLY A 6 -5.18 9.20 16.32
CA GLY A 6 -5.98 10.35 16.72
C GLY A 6 -5.22 11.68 16.85
N LYS A 7 -3.91 11.72 16.51
CA LYS A 7 -3.09 12.92 16.56
C LYS A 7 -2.71 13.36 15.15
N TYR A 8 -2.94 14.64 14.84
CA TYR A 8 -2.44 15.24 13.60
C TYR A 8 -0.91 15.41 13.66
N ARG A 9 -0.25 15.00 12.58
CA ARG A 9 1.19 15.15 12.37
C ARG A 9 1.40 16.11 11.21
N ASP A 10 1.82 17.33 11.50
CA ASP A 10 2.19 18.28 10.47
C ASP A 10 3.50 17.85 9.80
N LYS A 11 3.55 17.93 8.48
CA LYS A 11 4.71 17.57 7.67
C LYS A 11 5.12 18.68 6.70
N ARG A 12 4.58 19.88 6.86
CA ARG A 12 4.86 21.01 5.94
C ARG A 12 6.33 21.37 5.95
N ASP A 13 6.96 21.45 7.13
CA ASP A 13 8.37 21.80 7.25
C ASP A 13 9.26 20.70 6.68
N ASP A 14 8.92 19.41 6.93
CA ASP A 14 9.64 18.27 6.36
C ASP A 14 9.56 18.26 4.82
N VAL A 15 8.37 18.56 4.27
CA VAL A 15 8.16 18.66 2.82
C VAL A 15 8.93 19.82 2.22
N ALA A 16 8.92 20.97 2.88
CA ALA A 16 9.67 22.16 2.43
C ALA A 16 11.18 21.88 2.40
N ALA A 17 11.72 21.27 3.46
CA ALA A 17 13.13 20.91 3.54
C ALA A 17 13.53 19.88 2.47
N LEU A 18 12.68 18.87 2.25
CA LEU A 18 12.89 17.84 1.21
C LEU A 18 12.88 18.50 -0.18
N SER A 19 11.90 19.35 -0.47
CA SER A 19 11.78 20.04 -1.75
C SER A 19 12.98 20.94 -2.03
N ALA A 20 13.49 21.63 -1.03
CA ALA A 20 14.68 22.47 -1.14
C ALA A 20 15.96 21.67 -1.45
N GLY A 21 16.01 20.40 -0.99
CA GLY A 21 17.13 19.48 -1.25
C GLY A 21 17.08 18.77 -2.62
N LEU A 22 16.03 18.96 -3.41
CA LEU A 22 15.82 18.29 -4.70
C LEU A 22 15.86 19.30 -5.87
N PRO A 23 17.03 19.64 -6.40
CA PRO A 23 17.17 20.71 -7.40
C PRO A 23 16.47 20.44 -8.75
N THR A 24 16.11 19.18 -9.02
CA THR A 24 15.37 18.77 -10.22
C THR A 24 13.87 18.67 -10.01
N LEU A 25 13.38 18.95 -8.80
CA LEU A 25 11.96 18.91 -8.50
C LEU A 25 11.22 20.04 -9.24
N VAL A 26 10.21 19.67 -10.03
CA VAL A 26 9.43 20.65 -10.82
C VAL A 26 8.12 21.05 -10.12
N ALA A 27 7.58 20.19 -9.25
CA ALA A 27 6.35 20.47 -8.50
C ALA A 27 6.25 19.61 -7.24
N THR A 28 5.54 20.15 -6.23
CA THR A 28 5.07 19.42 -5.05
C THR A 28 3.56 19.46 -5.05
N LEU A 29 2.91 18.30 -5.06
CA LEU A 29 1.45 18.18 -5.11
C LEU A 29 0.92 17.66 -3.76
N GLY A 30 -0.14 18.25 -3.27
CA GLY A 30 -0.92 17.75 -2.15
C GLY A 30 -2.03 16.78 -2.61
N LEU A 31 -2.66 16.10 -1.67
CA LEU A 31 -3.80 15.21 -2.00
C LEU A 31 -4.98 16.00 -2.58
N ASP A 32 -5.19 17.24 -2.14
CA ASP A 32 -6.25 18.10 -2.64
C ASP A 32 -6.00 18.49 -4.11
N ASP A 33 -4.75 18.69 -4.49
CA ASP A 33 -4.35 18.95 -5.88
C ASP A 33 -4.64 17.74 -6.77
N LEU A 34 -4.46 16.52 -6.24
CA LEU A 34 -4.75 15.27 -6.95
C LEU A 34 -6.26 14.96 -7.00
N ALA A 35 -7.04 15.48 -6.06
CA ALA A 35 -8.49 15.33 -6.03
C ALA A 35 -9.18 16.21 -7.08
N ALA A 36 -8.53 17.25 -7.58
CA ALA A 36 -8.99 18.05 -8.72
C ALA A 36 -8.92 17.18 -9.99
N ARG A 37 -9.99 16.44 -10.26
CA ARG A 37 -10.07 15.50 -11.37
C ARG A 37 -10.02 16.21 -12.70
N SER A 38 -9.16 15.73 -13.59
CA SER A 38 -9.28 15.98 -15.02
C SER A 38 -10.12 14.86 -15.65
N ASP A 39 -11.12 15.21 -16.46
CA ASP A 39 -11.86 14.26 -17.30
C ASP A 39 -11.07 13.86 -18.55
N GLN A 40 -9.82 14.28 -18.64
CA GLN A 40 -8.94 13.91 -19.74
C GLN A 40 -8.58 12.43 -19.66
N PRO A 41 -8.59 11.71 -20.79
CA PRO A 41 -8.13 10.32 -20.83
C PRO A 41 -6.66 10.25 -20.41
N ILE A 42 -6.31 9.15 -19.77
CA ILE A 42 -4.89 8.87 -19.43
C ILE A 42 -4.16 8.51 -20.72
N ASP A 43 -3.18 9.34 -21.08
CA ASP A 43 -2.27 9.02 -22.18
C ASP A 43 -1.29 7.94 -21.73
N THR A 44 -1.28 6.84 -22.47
CA THR A 44 -0.34 5.74 -22.24
C THR A 44 0.74 5.75 -23.32
N VAL A 45 1.98 5.48 -22.92
CA VAL A 45 3.12 5.39 -23.83
C VAL A 45 3.64 3.96 -23.84
N ALA A 46 3.81 3.40 -25.04
CA ALA A 46 4.44 2.09 -25.19
C ALA A 46 5.94 2.20 -24.85
N VAL A 47 6.39 1.32 -23.96
CA VAL A 47 7.80 1.28 -23.53
C VAL A 47 8.38 -0.12 -23.69
N ALA A 48 9.71 -0.25 -23.71
CA ALA A 48 10.38 -1.53 -23.74
C ALA A 48 10.10 -2.34 -22.45
N PHE A 49 10.22 -3.66 -22.55
CA PHE A 49 9.97 -4.58 -21.42
C PHE A 49 10.80 -4.24 -20.18
N ASP A 50 12.04 -3.88 -20.38
CA ASP A 50 13.03 -3.54 -19.36
C ASP A 50 13.03 -2.05 -18.98
N HIS A 51 12.16 -1.24 -19.58
CA HIS A 51 12.05 0.18 -19.23
C HIS A 51 11.78 0.35 -17.72
N PRO A 52 12.54 1.20 -17.01
CA PRO A 52 12.37 1.38 -15.57
C PRO A 52 10.95 1.78 -15.19
N LEU A 53 10.36 1.04 -14.24
CA LEU A 53 9.05 1.36 -13.67
C LEU A 53 9.20 2.07 -12.32
N TRP A 54 9.97 1.48 -11.41
CA TRP A 54 10.24 2.05 -10.10
C TRP A 54 11.62 1.66 -9.56
N ILE A 55 12.08 2.40 -8.59
CA ILE A 55 13.31 2.14 -7.86
C ILE A 55 12.94 1.86 -6.40
N LEU A 56 13.21 0.65 -5.93
CA LEU A 56 13.00 0.25 -4.55
C LEU A 56 14.33 0.23 -3.80
N PHE A 57 14.34 0.79 -2.59
CA PHE A 57 15.52 0.81 -1.76
C PHE A 57 15.49 -0.32 -0.75
N SER A 58 16.57 -1.10 -0.70
CA SER A 58 16.80 -2.09 0.35
C SER A 58 17.62 -1.46 1.48
N SER A 59 17.28 -1.79 2.72
CA SER A 59 17.98 -1.29 3.91
C SER A 59 19.41 -1.85 4.09
N GLY A 60 19.97 -2.53 3.14
CA GLY A 60 21.33 -3.08 3.13
C GLY A 60 21.94 -3.39 4.51
N THR A 61 22.50 -4.56 4.70
CA THR A 61 23.12 -4.95 5.99
C THR A 61 24.46 -4.26 6.26
N THR A 62 25.03 -3.55 5.28
CA THR A 62 26.44 -3.11 5.32
C THR A 62 26.67 -1.65 4.92
N GLY A 63 25.64 -0.79 4.93
CA GLY A 63 25.86 0.60 4.54
C GLY A 63 24.62 1.36 4.07
N LEU A 64 24.81 2.31 3.16
CA LEU A 64 23.73 3.10 2.59
C LEU A 64 22.71 2.22 1.85
N PRO A 65 21.42 2.57 1.88
CA PRO A 65 20.39 1.87 1.11
C PRO A 65 20.76 1.77 -0.37
N LYS A 66 20.55 0.58 -0.95
CA LYS A 66 20.80 0.33 -2.37
C LYS A 66 19.50 0.45 -3.16
N GLY A 67 19.53 1.25 -4.22
CA GLY A 67 18.43 1.34 -5.16
C GLY A 67 18.41 0.15 -6.11
N ILE A 68 17.28 -0.53 -6.19
CA ILE A 68 17.04 -1.65 -7.10
C ILE A 68 16.03 -1.18 -8.15
N VAL A 69 16.46 -1.13 -9.39
CA VAL A 69 15.62 -0.70 -10.51
C VAL A 69 14.83 -1.91 -11.02
N HIS A 70 13.52 -1.76 -11.09
CA HIS A 70 12.61 -2.76 -11.64
C HIS A 70 12.01 -2.29 -12.94
N GLY A 71 12.05 -3.14 -13.98
CA GLY A 71 11.46 -2.85 -15.29
C GLY A 71 9.97 -3.21 -15.35
N HIS A 72 9.23 -2.54 -16.24
CA HIS A 72 7.77 -2.72 -16.41
C HIS A 72 7.38 -4.17 -16.64
N GLY A 73 7.98 -4.84 -17.62
CA GLY A 73 7.60 -6.20 -17.97
C GLY A 73 7.89 -7.21 -16.87
N GLY A 74 9.06 -7.10 -16.22
CA GLY A 74 9.45 -7.97 -15.10
C GLY A 74 8.47 -7.83 -13.93
N VAL A 75 8.06 -6.61 -13.59
CA VAL A 75 7.07 -6.36 -12.53
C VAL A 75 5.71 -6.94 -12.87
N VAL A 76 5.23 -6.74 -14.11
CA VAL A 76 3.93 -7.29 -14.53
C VAL A 76 3.92 -8.81 -14.44
N VAL A 77 4.94 -9.48 -14.96
CA VAL A 77 5.05 -10.95 -14.93
C VAL A 77 5.13 -11.48 -13.51
N GLU A 78 5.98 -10.87 -12.66
CA GLU A 78 6.16 -11.30 -11.28
C GLU A 78 4.89 -11.08 -10.45
N HIS A 79 4.24 -9.93 -10.61
CA HIS A 79 3.00 -9.65 -9.89
C HIS A 79 1.84 -10.52 -10.36
N LEU A 80 1.66 -10.75 -11.67
CA LEU A 80 0.66 -11.70 -12.17
C LEU A 80 0.89 -13.10 -11.62
N LYS A 81 2.13 -13.57 -11.61
CA LYS A 81 2.48 -14.86 -10.99
C LYS A 81 2.09 -14.88 -9.51
N ALA A 82 2.44 -13.84 -8.76
CA ALA A 82 2.21 -13.81 -7.32
C ALA A 82 0.72 -13.69 -6.98
N VAL A 83 -0.03 -12.80 -7.64
CA VAL A 83 -1.44 -12.57 -7.30
C VAL A 83 -2.36 -13.62 -7.93
N ALA A 84 -2.19 -13.95 -9.22
CA ALA A 84 -3.09 -14.89 -9.88
C ALA A 84 -2.75 -16.36 -9.55
N LEU A 85 -1.46 -16.76 -9.64
CA LEU A 85 -1.10 -18.17 -9.52
C LEU A 85 -0.79 -18.61 -8.09
N GLN A 86 -0.11 -17.77 -7.31
CA GLN A 86 0.30 -18.15 -5.96
C GLN A 86 -0.75 -17.79 -4.90
N SER A 87 -1.51 -16.73 -5.11
CA SER A 87 -2.55 -16.27 -4.17
C SER A 87 -3.96 -16.57 -4.66
N ASP A 88 -4.11 -17.16 -5.85
CA ASP A 88 -5.39 -17.52 -6.47
C ASP A 88 -6.41 -16.36 -6.49
N MET A 89 -5.91 -15.14 -6.66
CA MET A 89 -6.73 -13.94 -6.68
C MET A 89 -7.27 -13.65 -8.08
N GLY A 90 -8.51 -13.17 -8.14
CA GLY A 90 -9.19 -12.76 -9.36
C GLY A 90 -10.17 -11.61 -9.13
N ARG A 91 -11.12 -11.46 -10.05
CA ARG A 91 -12.07 -10.35 -10.12
C ARG A 91 -13.01 -10.26 -8.92
N ASP A 92 -13.33 -11.41 -8.34
CA ASP A 92 -14.29 -11.51 -7.25
C ASP A 92 -13.64 -11.29 -5.87
N ASP A 93 -12.30 -11.11 -5.86
CA ASP A 93 -11.56 -10.92 -4.63
C ASP A 93 -11.52 -9.48 -4.16
N THR A 94 -11.54 -9.33 -2.85
CA THR A 94 -11.27 -8.08 -2.15
C THR A 94 -9.98 -8.20 -1.37
N PHE A 95 -8.96 -7.52 -1.84
CA PHE A 95 -7.61 -7.58 -1.31
C PHE A 95 -7.32 -6.38 -0.40
N PHE A 96 -7.06 -6.65 0.85
CA PHE A 96 -6.70 -5.66 1.85
C PHE A 96 -5.34 -5.99 2.46
N TRP A 97 -4.33 -5.18 2.17
CA TRP A 97 -3.03 -5.23 2.85
C TRP A 97 -2.77 -3.95 3.61
N PHE A 98 -2.65 -4.03 4.94
CA PHE A 98 -2.30 -2.86 5.73
C PHE A 98 -0.82 -2.53 5.55
N THR A 99 -0.53 -1.48 4.80
CA THR A 99 0.82 -1.04 4.47
C THR A 99 0.85 0.47 4.24
N SER A 100 2.02 1.03 4.06
CA SER A 100 2.22 2.41 3.61
C SER A 100 2.71 2.45 2.16
N PRO A 101 2.48 3.56 1.43
CA PRO A 101 2.99 3.72 0.05
C PRO A 101 4.52 3.67 -0.06
N SER A 102 5.24 3.87 1.04
CA SER A 102 6.71 3.79 1.09
C SER A 102 7.24 2.38 1.36
N TRP A 103 6.38 1.38 1.44
CA TRP A 103 6.75 0.00 1.71
C TRP A 103 6.42 -0.91 0.52
N MET A 104 7.24 -1.92 0.26
CA MET A 104 7.10 -2.81 -0.90
C MET A 104 5.73 -3.51 -0.98
N MET A 105 5.08 -3.75 0.15
CA MET A 105 3.76 -4.39 0.16
C MET A 105 2.64 -3.50 -0.42
N TRP A 106 2.86 -2.19 -0.53
CA TRP A 106 1.99 -1.32 -1.31
C TRP A 106 1.97 -1.71 -2.79
N ASN A 107 3.16 -1.95 -3.36
CA ASN A 107 3.30 -2.38 -4.74
C ASN A 107 2.59 -3.72 -4.99
N PHE A 108 2.69 -4.65 -4.01
CA PHE A 108 1.98 -5.93 -4.05
C PHE A 108 0.45 -5.74 -3.96
N GLN A 109 -0.04 -4.86 -3.09
CA GLN A 109 -1.48 -4.58 -3.01
C GLN A 109 -2.01 -3.98 -4.31
N VAL A 110 -1.29 -3.00 -4.91
CA VAL A 110 -1.66 -2.41 -6.20
C VAL A 110 -1.69 -3.45 -7.30
N ALA A 111 -0.84 -4.48 -7.23
CA ALA A 111 -0.84 -5.58 -8.19
C ALA A 111 -2.15 -6.36 -8.25
N GLY A 112 -2.98 -6.34 -7.21
CA GLY A 112 -4.33 -6.91 -7.26
C GLY A 112 -5.19 -6.35 -8.39
N LEU A 113 -4.95 -5.11 -8.80
CA LEU A 113 -5.65 -4.49 -9.93
C LEU A 113 -5.34 -5.17 -11.28
N LEU A 114 -4.18 -5.82 -11.42
CA LEU A 114 -3.81 -6.55 -12.64
C LEU A 114 -4.73 -7.73 -12.93
N VAL A 115 -5.32 -8.31 -11.91
CA VAL A 115 -6.26 -9.43 -12.02
C VAL A 115 -7.72 -8.99 -11.85
N GLY A 116 -7.95 -7.69 -11.71
CA GLY A 116 -9.28 -7.09 -11.55
C GLY A 116 -9.85 -7.20 -10.13
N ALA A 117 -9.04 -7.58 -9.15
CA ALA A 117 -9.45 -7.60 -7.75
C ALA A 117 -9.73 -6.18 -7.23
N THR A 118 -10.62 -6.08 -6.25
CA THR A 118 -10.83 -4.84 -5.51
C THR A 118 -9.73 -4.68 -4.46
N ILE A 119 -8.99 -3.57 -4.49
CA ILE A 119 -8.02 -3.25 -3.43
C ILE A 119 -8.62 -2.32 -2.40
N VAL A 120 -8.28 -2.51 -1.12
CA VAL A 120 -8.76 -1.68 -0.01
C VAL A 120 -7.62 -0.82 0.51
N CYS A 121 -7.76 0.49 0.36
CA CYS A 121 -6.85 1.48 0.92
C CYS A 121 -7.38 1.98 2.27
N TYR A 122 -6.54 1.99 3.29
CA TYR A 122 -6.89 2.46 4.61
C TYR A 122 -5.84 3.45 5.12
N ASP A 123 -6.28 4.67 5.37
CA ASP A 123 -5.49 5.71 6.04
C ASP A 123 -5.90 5.79 7.51
N GLY A 124 -5.09 5.19 8.39
CA GLY A 124 -5.37 5.17 9.80
C GLY A 124 -4.44 4.25 10.59
N SER A 125 -4.63 4.24 11.91
CA SER A 125 -3.87 3.37 12.79
C SER A 125 -4.46 1.95 12.82
N PRO A 126 -3.65 0.90 12.72
CA PRO A 126 -4.12 -0.49 12.67
C PRO A 126 -4.76 -0.96 13.99
N ALA A 127 -4.45 -0.27 15.10
CA ALA A 127 -4.92 -0.62 16.44
C ALA A 127 -5.79 0.49 17.09
N SER A 128 -6.37 1.39 16.29
CA SER A 128 -7.23 2.46 16.78
C SER A 128 -8.55 2.46 16.00
N PRO A 129 -9.70 2.63 16.64
CA PRO A 129 -9.92 2.86 18.08
C PRO A 129 -9.80 1.61 18.95
N LYS A 130 -9.71 0.41 18.36
CA LYS A 130 -9.58 -0.86 19.05
C LYS A 130 -8.43 -1.69 18.48
N PRO A 131 -7.85 -2.62 19.26
CA PRO A 131 -6.75 -3.48 18.80
C PRO A 131 -7.09 -4.30 17.55
N ASP A 132 -8.36 -4.63 17.35
CA ASP A 132 -8.88 -5.43 16.24
C ASP A 132 -9.41 -4.60 15.05
N ALA A 133 -9.00 -3.35 14.93
CA ALA A 133 -9.53 -2.43 13.92
C ALA A 133 -9.37 -2.95 12.47
N LEU A 134 -8.24 -3.56 12.10
CA LEU A 134 -8.07 -4.12 10.76
C LEU A 134 -9.00 -5.30 10.49
N TRP A 135 -9.27 -6.12 11.49
CA TRP A 135 -10.23 -7.23 11.38
C TRP A 135 -11.65 -6.72 11.17
N SER A 136 -12.01 -5.64 11.88
CA SER A 136 -13.30 -4.95 11.70
C SER A 136 -13.47 -4.41 10.28
N ILE A 137 -12.41 -3.81 9.72
CA ILE A 137 -12.40 -3.32 8.34
C ILE A 137 -12.53 -4.50 7.37
N ALA A 138 -11.71 -5.55 7.53
CA ALA A 138 -11.72 -6.73 6.68
C ALA A 138 -13.12 -7.36 6.62
N SER A 139 -13.76 -7.55 7.76
CA SER A 139 -15.14 -8.05 7.85
C SER A 139 -16.13 -7.15 7.10
N ARG A 140 -16.06 -5.84 7.32
CA ARG A 140 -16.98 -4.87 6.72
C ARG A 140 -16.88 -4.81 5.19
N VAL A 141 -15.66 -4.90 4.66
CA VAL A 141 -15.43 -4.90 3.21
C VAL A 141 -15.48 -6.30 2.61
N ARG A 142 -15.69 -7.32 3.42
CA ARG A 142 -15.66 -8.74 3.03
C ARG A 142 -14.36 -9.09 2.31
N ALA A 143 -13.23 -8.74 2.94
CA ALA A 143 -11.92 -9.04 2.37
C ALA A 143 -11.72 -10.55 2.27
N THR A 144 -11.40 -11.04 1.07
CA THR A 144 -11.04 -12.44 0.82
C THR A 144 -9.57 -12.70 1.11
N VAL A 145 -8.74 -11.67 0.96
CA VAL A 145 -7.31 -11.70 1.30
C VAL A 145 -6.98 -10.53 2.22
N LEU A 146 -6.48 -10.84 3.43
CA LEU A 146 -6.00 -9.85 4.40
C LEU A 146 -4.51 -10.02 4.68
N GLY A 147 -3.75 -8.97 4.41
CA GLY A 147 -2.32 -8.89 4.74
C GLY A 147 -2.04 -7.87 5.85
N THR A 148 -1.18 -8.27 6.78
CA THR A 148 -0.76 -7.39 7.88
C THR A 148 0.62 -7.81 8.42
N SER A 149 1.16 -7.05 9.38
CA SER A 149 2.44 -7.38 10.01
C SER A 149 2.28 -8.39 11.14
N PRO A 150 3.31 -9.24 11.39
CA PRO A 150 3.35 -10.11 12.58
C PRO A 150 3.20 -9.31 13.88
N GLY A 151 3.74 -8.08 13.91
CA GLY A 151 3.64 -7.19 15.08
C GLY A 151 2.19 -6.80 15.40
N TYR A 152 1.36 -6.59 14.40
CA TYR A 152 -0.08 -6.33 14.59
C TYR A 152 -0.79 -7.56 15.20
N VAL A 153 -0.55 -8.74 14.64
CA VAL A 153 -1.15 -9.99 15.14
C VAL A 153 -0.75 -10.22 16.60
N LEU A 154 0.54 -10.06 16.92
CA LEU A 154 1.03 -10.16 18.30
C LEU A 154 0.39 -9.11 19.22
N GLY A 155 0.15 -7.90 18.72
CA GLY A 155 -0.58 -6.85 19.44
C GLY A 155 -2.02 -7.26 19.77
N CYS A 156 -2.72 -7.85 18.81
CA CYS A 156 -4.08 -8.38 19.03
C CYS A 156 -4.08 -9.49 20.10
N MET A 157 -3.12 -10.42 20.03
CA MET A 157 -2.99 -11.49 21.02
C MET A 157 -2.73 -10.95 22.42
N LYS A 158 -1.84 -9.96 22.58
CA LYS A 158 -1.56 -9.32 23.87
C LYS A 158 -2.76 -8.55 24.44
N ALA A 159 -3.62 -8.05 23.56
CA ALA A 159 -4.84 -7.34 23.93
C ALA A 159 -6.04 -8.28 24.14
N ASP A 160 -5.83 -9.59 24.10
CA ASP A 160 -6.87 -10.62 24.18
C ASP A 160 -8.01 -10.42 23.15
N ALA A 161 -7.65 -9.93 21.97
CA ALA A 161 -8.61 -9.75 20.89
C ALA A 161 -8.87 -11.10 20.20
N HIS A 162 -10.15 -11.42 20.02
CA HIS A 162 -10.62 -12.62 19.36
C HIS A 162 -11.43 -12.28 18.09
N PRO A 163 -10.79 -11.94 16.97
CA PRO A 163 -11.47 -11.44 15.77
C PRO A 163 -12.58 -12.37 15.26
N SER A 164 -12.36 -13.68 15.27
CA SER A 164 -13.35 -14.68 14.83
C SER A 164 -14.62 -14.72 15.68
N LYS A 165 -14.57 -14.23 16.93
CA LYS A 165 -15.75 -14.12 17.79
C LYS A 165 -16.47 -12.78 17.64
N SER A 166 -15.73 -11.75 17.23
CA SER A 166 -16.21 -10.35 17.23
C SER A 166 -16.64 -9.88 15.84
N HIS A 167 -16.16 -10.53 14.79
CA HIS A 167 -16.35 -10.13 13.41
C HIS A 167 -16.75 -11.32 12.54
N GLY A 168 -17.59 -11.11 11.53
CA GLY A 168 -17.89 -12.10 10.51
C GLY A 168 -16.71 -12.19 9.52
N LEU A 169 -15.82 -13.15 9.73
CA LEU A 169 -14.62 -13.37 8.89
C LEU A 169 -14.75 -14.59 7.98
N SER A 170 -15.96 -15.12 7.81
CA SER A 170 -16.25 -16.14 6.80
C SER A 170 -16.42 -15.45 5.45
N ALA A 171 -15.48 -15.66 4.55
CA ALA A 171 -15.61 -15.30 3.14
C ALA A 171 -16.40 -16.37 2.39
#